data_5481c5a597ebacaa76c42159dd40d94c
#
_entry.id   5481c5a597ebacaa76c42159dd40d94c
#
_cell.length_a   1.000
_cell.length_b   1.000
_cell.length_c   1.000
_cell.angle_alpha   90.00
_cell.angle_beta   90.00
_cell.angle_gamma   90.00
#
_symmetry.space_group_name_H-M   'P 1'
#
loop_
_entity.id
_entity.type
_entity.pdbx_description
1 polymer ?
#
loop_
_entity_poly.entity_id
_entity_poly.type
_entity_poly.pdbx_seq_one_letter_code
_entity_poly.pdbx_strand_id
1 'polypeptide(L)'
;GVPASYLDDKVFYQGHPWLRDAPFLTTLIHNPNHIGCHTLGDSEQFFRGTQELERELIELCAVDILGGRPGEQDGYVASGGTEANIQAVWIYRNYFMREYDAALEEMAILCSADNHYSVQKAANLLNLRVCPIAVDERERQLLPDDLHDRIGELQRQGVRYFIVVANMMTTMFGSVDD
;
A
#
# COMPACT_ATOMS: atom_id res chain seq x y z
N GLY A 1 9.86 -19.70 9.91
CA GLY A 1 11.12 -19.04 9.58
C GLY A 1 12.30 -19.64 10.33
N VAL A 2 13.50 -19.46 9.81
CA VAL A 2 14.74 -19.87 10.52
C VAL A 2 15.33 -18.61 11.16
N PRO A 3 15.67 -18.64 12.46
CA PRO A 3 16.28 -17.49 13.11
C PRO A 3 17.61 -17.14 12.43
N ALA A 4 17.79 -15.88 12.06
CA ALA A 4 19.08 -15.40 11.54
C ALA A 4 20.12 -15.24 12.66
N SER A 5 19.65 -15.08 13.89
CA SER A 5 20.47 -15.07 15.09
C SER A 5 19.90 -16.06 16.11
N TYR A 6 20.75 -16.91 16.63
CA TYR A 6 20.39 -17.78 17.74
C TYR A 6 20.42 -16.94 19.02
N LEU A 7 19.26 -16.69 19.57
CA LEU A 7 19.14 -15.92 20.80
C LEU A 7 19.03 -16.90 21.98
N ASP A 8 19.89 -16.70 23.00
CA ASP A 8 19.91 -17.51 24.18
C ASP A 8 18.53 -17.45 24.89
N ASP A 9 17.99 -18.60 25.25
CA ASP A 9 16.73 -18.75 25.97
C ASP A 9 16.63 -17.86 27.22
N LYS A 10 17.75 -17.42 27.77
CA LYS A 10 17.81 -16.49 28.91
C LYS A 10 17.40 -15.05 28.54
N VAL A 11 17.49 -14.68 27.27
CA VAL A 11 17.16 -13.33 26.78
C VAL A 11 15.70 -13.24 26.35
N PHE A 12 15.12 -14.33 25.87
CA PHE A 12 13.73 -14.40 25.43
C PHE A 12 12.96 -15.34 26.38
N TYR A 13 12.02 -14.77 27.06
CA TYR A 13 11.21 -15.43 28.07
C TYR A 13 10.54 -16.70 27.58
N GLN A 14 11.12 -17.84 27.87
CA GLN A 14 10.42 -19.09 27.77
C GLN A 14 9.55 -19.25 29.03
N GLY A 15 8.30 -19.58 28.84
CA GLY A 15 7.40 -19.95 29.90
C GLY A 15 6.49 -18.85 30.44
N HIS A 16 6.29 -17.76 29.74
CA HIS A 16 5.20 -16.85 30.08
C HIS A 16 3.85 -17.57 30.09
N PRO A 17 3.00 -17.35 31.11
CA PRO A 17 1.70 -18.04 31.20
C PRO A 17 0.83 -17.89 29.95
N TRP A 18 0.88 -16.74 29.28
CA TRP A 18 0.11 -16.49 28.08
C TRP A 18 0.56 -17.31 26.85
N LEU A 19 1.79 -17.84 26.84
CA LEU A 19 2.23 -18.76 25.78
C LEU A 19 1.55 -20.10 25.83
N ARG A 20 1.01 -20.51 26.99
CA ARG A 20 0.21 -21.73 27.10
C ARG A 20 -1.11 -21.63 26.38
N ASP A 21 -1.69 -20.43 26.37
CA ASP A 21 -2.98 -20.16 25.74
C ASP A 21 -2.82 -19.80 24.24
N ALA A 22 -1.63 -19.38 23.84
CA ALA A 22 -1.31 -19.02 22.46
C ALA A 22 0.06 -19.62 22.04
N PRO A 23 0.16 -20.95 21.92
CA PRO A 23 1.44 -21.64 21.68
C PRO A 23 2.09 -21.29 20.34
N PHE A 24 1.30 -20.83 19.36
CA PHE A 24 1.81 -20.35 18.06
C PHE A 24 2.71 -19.11 18.20
N LEU A 25 2.58 -18.33 19.27
CA LEU A 25 3.43 -17.16 19.52
C LEU A 25 4.87 -17.54 19.88
N THR A 26 5.13 -18.79 20.27
CA THR A 26 6.51 -19.27 20.50
C THR A 26 7.39 -19.13 19.28
N THR A 27 6.83 -19.29 18.09
CA THR A 27 7.54 -19.10 16.82
C THR A 27 8.08 -17.67 16.68
N LEU A 28 7.30 -16.68 17.11
CA LEU A 28 7.71 -15.26 17.07
C LEU A 28 8.82 -14.97 18.07
N ILE A 29 8.80 -15.61 19.23
CA ILE A 29 9.83 -15.45 20.28
C ILE A 29 11.15 -16.09 19.86
N HIS A 30 11.08 -17.28 19.26
CA HIS A 30 12.27 -17.99 18.79
C HIS A 30 12.83 -17.46 17.49
N ASN A 31 12.09 -16.60 16.79
CA ASN A 31 12.52 -15.99 15.54
C ASN A 31 12.31 -14.47 15.55
N PRO A 32 12.94 -13.73 16.48
CA PRO A 32 12.72 -12.29 16.61
C PRO A 32 13.32 -11.48 15.48
N ASN A 33 14.23 -12.08 14.70
CA ASN A 33 14.86 -11.49 13.54
C ASN A 33 15.11 -12.55 12.49
N HIS A 34 14.96 -12.19 11.23
CA HIS A 34 15.20 -13.07 10.09
C HIS A 34 15.91 -12.31 8.96
N ILE A 35 16.53 -13.04 8.06
CA ILE A 35 17.00 -12.53 6.79
C ILE A 35 15.76 -12.04 6.01
N GLY A 36 15.84 -10.87 5.36
CA GLY A 36 14.77 -10.37 4.53
C GLY A 36 14.33 -11.41 3.49
N CYS A 37 13.03 -11.50 3.23
CA CYS A 37 12.47 -12.37 2.21
C CYS A 37 11.95 -11.53 1.03
N HIS A 38 12.06 -12.10 -0.16
CA HIS A 38 11.59 -11.50 -1.40
C HIS A 38 10.39 -12.29 -1.90
N THR A 39 9.35 -11.59 -2.33
CA THR A 39 8.11 -12.23 -2.82
C THR A 39 8.30 -12.75 -4.24
N LEU A 40 9.09 -12.05 -5.04
CA LEU A 40 9.38 -12.38 -6.43
C LEU A 40 10.75 -13.04 -6.58
N GLY A 41 10.87 -13.90 -7.58
CA GLY A 41 12.10 -14.65 -7.89
C GLY A 41 12.12 -16.03 -7.24
N ASP A 42 13.29 -16.63 -7.19
CA ASP A 42 13.48 -17.94 -6.57
C ASP A 42 13.28 -17.85 -5.07
N SER A 43 12.39 -18.68 -4.56
CA SER A 43 12.08 -18.71 -3.13
C SER A 43 13.30 -19.14 -2.34
N GLU A 44 13.65 -18.36 -1.34
CA GLU A 44 14.59 -18.80 -0.33
C GLU A 44 14.02 -20.02 0.39
N GLN A 45 14.81 -21.08 0.47
CA GLN A 45 14.35 -22.37 0.99
C GLN A 45 13.67 -22.27 2.37
N PHE A 46 14.15 -21.36 3.22
CA PHE A 46 13.66 -21.20 4.59
C PHE A 46 12.32 -20.46 4.69
N PHE A 47 11.98 -19.67 3.68
CA PHE A 47 10.77 -18.83 3.66
C PHE A 47 9.76 -19.28 2.61
N ARG A 48 10.00 -20.40 1.97
CA ARG A 48 9.20 -20.89 0.86
C ARG A 48 7.71 -20.95 1.17
N GLY A 49 7.33 -21.46 2.33
CA GLY A 49 5.93 -21.57 2.70
C GLY A 49 5.23 -20.22 2.86
N THR A 50 5.87 -19.23 3.47
CA THR A 50 5.30 -17.88 3.62
C THR A 50 5.25 -17.14 2.28
N GLN A 51 6.23 -17.34 1.43
CA GLN A 51 6.24 -16.76 0.07
C GLN A 51 5.18 -17.38 -0.84
N GLU A 52 4.95 -18.69 -0.73
CA GLU A 52 3.87 -19.37 -1.46
C GLU A 52 2.50 -18.82 -1.06
N LEU A 53 2.24 -18.69 0.25
CA LEU A 53 0.99 -18.12 0.76
C LEU A 53 0.79 -16.66 0.31
N GLU A 54 1.84 -15.86 0.30
CA GLU A 54 1.76 -14.47 -0.17
C GLU A 54 1.44 -14.41 -1.66
N ARG A 55 2.07 -15.24 -2.48
CA ARG A 55 1.78 -15.34 -3.92
C ARG A 55 0.34 -15.77 -4.20
N GLU A 56 -0.15 -16.81 -3.49
CA GLU A 56 -1.53 -17.27 -3.60
C GLU A 56 -2.51 -16.15 -3.23
N LEU A 57 -2.24 -15.39 -2.17
CA LEU A 57 -3.08 -14.26 -1.77
C LEU A 57 -3.07 -13.14 -2.84
N ILE A 58 -1.92 -12.82 -3.39
CA ILE A 58 -1.79 -11.81 -4.44
C ILE A 58 -2.54 -12.26 -5.70
N GLU A 59 -2.39 -13.53 -6.10
CA GLU A 59 -3.11 -14.10 -7.24
C GLU A 59 -4.62 -14.07 -7.01
N LEU A 60 -5.11 -14.54 -5.87
CA LEU A 60 -6.52 -14.48 -5.50
C LEU A 60 -7.08 -13.05 -5.61
N CYS A 61 -6.38 -12.08 -5.04
CA CYS A 61 -6.81 -10.68 -5.08
C CYS A 61 -6.79 -10.11 -6.50
N ALA A 62 -5.70 -10.31 -7.22
CA ALA A 62 -5.52 -9.71 -8.53
C ALA A 62 -6.36 -10.38 -9.61
N VAL A 63 -6.47 -11.70 -9.60
CA VAL A 63 -7.15 -12.46 -10.66
C VAL A 63 -8.62 -12.69 -10.32
N ASP A 64 -8.91 -13.33 -9.18
CA ASP A 64 -10.28 -13.79 -8.88
C ASP A 64 -11.17 -12.61 -8.41
N ILE A 65 -10.61 -11.64 -7.69
CA ILE A 65 -11.39 -10.50 -7.17
C ILE A 65 -11.39 -9.33 -8.17
N LEU A 66 -10.20 -8.94 -8.67
CA LEU A 66 -10.06 -7.77 -9.54
C LEU A 66 -10.14 -8.07 -11.03
N GLY A 67 -10.22 -9.35 -11.42
CA GLY A 67 -10.37 -9.77 -12.82
C GLY A 67 -9.12 -9.57 -13.69
N GLY A 68 -7.94 -9.54 -13.07
CA GLY A 68 -6.66 -9.48 -13.77
C GLY A 68 -6.34 -10.77 -14.53
N ARG A 69 -5.28 -10.74 -15.34
CA ARG A 69 -4.85 -11.93 -16.09
C ARG A 69 -3.93 -12.80 -15.24
N PRO A 70 -4.19 -14.12 -15.19
CA PRO A 70 -3.30 -15.03 -14.49
C PRO A 70 -1.87 -14.97 -15.01
N GLY A 71 -0.90 -14.88 -14.08
CA GLY A 71 0.53 -14.80 -14.39
C GLY A 71 1.07 -13.41 -14.72
N GLU A 72 0.21 -12.38 -14.79
CA GLU A 72 0.61 -11.00 -14.99
C GLU A 72 0.55 -10.17 -13.68
N GLN A 73 0.13 -10.78 -12.57
CA GLN A 73 0.06 -10.13 -11.28
C GLN A 73 1.44 -9.98 -10.64
N ASP A 74 1.61 -8.87 -9.93
CA ASP A 74 2.76 -8.58 -9.08
C ASP A 74 2.29 -7.84 -7.83
N GLY A 75 3.02 -7.99 -6.75
CA GLY A 75 2.70 -7.32 -5.50
C GLY A 75 3.35 -7.96 -4.27
N TYR A 76 3.00 -7.44 -3.12
CA TYR A 76 3.38 -7.97 -1.82
C TYR A 76 2.34 -7.59 -0.77
N VAL A 77 2.36 -8.28 0.37
CA VAL A 77 1.51 -7.95 1.51
C VAL A 77 2.21 -6.90 2.38
N ALA A 78 1.70 -5.68 2.36
CA ALA A 78 2.23 -4.57 3.14
C ALA A 78 1.96 -4.76 4.66
N SER A 79 2.77 -4.12 5.49
CA SER A 79 2.60 -4.12 6.95
C SER A 79 1.33 -3.39 7.43
N GLY A 80 0.74 -2.57 6.55
CA GLY A 80 -0.50 -1.83 6.80
C GLY A 80 -0.87 -0.91 5.65
N GLY A 81 -2.12 -0.39 5.67
CA GLY A 81 -2.67 0.44 4.60
C GLY A 81 -1.86 1.71 4.31
N THR A 82 -1.21 2.29 5.31
CA THR A 82 -0.33 3.45 5.08
C THR A 82 0.85 3.11 4.18
N GLU A 83 1.50 1.97 4.41
CA GLU A 83 2.59 1.49 3.55
C GLU A 83 2.07 1.18 2.15
N ALA A 84 0.95 0.48 2.04
CA ALA A 84 0.34 0.15 0.75
C ALA A 84 0.02 1.40 -0.07
N ASN A 85 -0.55 2.45 0.54
CA ASN A 85 -0.85 3.71 -0.13
C ASN A 85 0.42 4.46 -0.56
N ILE A 86 1.46 4.49 0.28
CA ILE A 86 2.76 5.08 -0.09
C ILE A 86 3.37 4.34 -1.28
N GLN A 87 3.33 3.01 -1.24
CA GLN A 87 3.84 2.16 -2.31
C GLN A 87 3.09 2.40 -3.63
N ALA A 88 1.77 2.48 -3.60
CA ALA A 88 0.97 2.74 -4.79
C ALA A 88 1.34 4.10 -5.42
N VAL A 89 1.43 5.16 -4.63
CA VAL A 89 1.84 6.48 -5.12
C VAL A 89 3.26 6.46 -5.67
N TRP A 90 4.17 5.73 -5.02
CA TRP A 90 5.56 5.58 -5.47
C TRP A 90 5.65 4.84 -6.81
N ILE A 91 4.85 3.79 -7.02
CA ILE A 91 4.76 3.06 -8.28
C ILE A 91 4.31 3.99 -9.40
N TYR A 92 3.20 4.73 -9.23
CA TYR A 92 2.68 5.63 -10.25
C TYR A 92 3.65 6.78 -10.56
N ARG A 93 4.27 7.39 -9.53
CA ARG A 93 5.30 8.39 -9.74
C ARG A 93 6.43 7.87 -10.63
N ASN A 94 6.99 6.71 -10.26
CA ASN A 94 8.10 6.13 -10.99
C ASN A 94 7.70 5.66 -12.39
N TYR A 95 6.46 5.19 -12.57
CA TYR A 95 5.90 4.87 -13.87
C TYR A 95 5.90 6.10 -14.78
N PHE A 96 5.37 7.22 -14.31
CA PHE A 96 5.36 8.44 -15.11
C PHE A 96 6.77 8.96 -15.43
N MET A 97 7.69 8.89 -14.48
CA MET A 97 9.08 9.29 -14.71
C MET A 97 9.78 8.40 -15.74
N ARG A 98 9.54 7.09 -15.71
CA ARG A 98 10.24 6.14 -16.58
C ARG A 98 9.65 6.05 -17.98
N GLU A 99 8.32 6.02 -18.09
CA GLU A 99 7.64 5.79 -19.35
C GLU A 99 7.39 7.09 -20.14
N TYR A 100 7.33 8.22 -19.43
CA TYR A 100 6.98 9.51 -20.04
C TYR A 100 8.01 10.61 -19.79
N ASP A 101 9.13 10.30 -19.14
CA ASP A 101 10.17 11.28 -18.75
C ASP A 101 9.57 12.49 -17.98
N ALA A 102 8.56 12.22 -17.17
CA ALA A 102 7.81 13.24 -16.46
C ALA A 102 8.62 13.85 -15.30
N ALA A 103 8.63 15.17 -15.19
CA ALA A 103 9.18 15.86 -14.03
C ALA A 103 8.18 15.85 -12.85
N LEU A 104 8.68 15.97 -11.62
CA LEU A 104 7.81 15.95 -10.43
C LEU A 104 6.79 17.09 -10.42
N GLU A 105 7.15 18.24 -10.96
CA GLU A 105 6.31 19.43 -11.07
C GLU A 105 5.12 19.22 -12.04
N GLU A 106 5.24 18.27 -12.96
CA GLU A 106 4.19 17.90 -13.91
C GLU A 106 3.19 16.89 -13.34
N MET A 107 3.38 16.46 -12.07
CA MET A 107 2.55 15.44 -11.42
C MET A 107 1.71 16.03 -10.29
N ALA A 108 0.50 15.51 -10.12
CA ALA A 108 -0.34 15.81 -8.96
C ALA A 108 -1.16 14.61 -8.51
N ILE A 109 -1.43 14.55 -7.22
CA ILE A 109 -2.37 13.61 -6.62
C ILE A 109 -3.68 14.36 -6.39
N LEU A 110 -4.79 13.80 -6.92
CA LEU A 110 -6.14 14.26 -6.66
C LEU A 110 -6.83 13.26 -5.74
N CYS A 111 -7.40 13.73 -4.67
CA CYS A 111 -8.07 12.89 -3.68
C CYS A 111 -9.20 13.64 -3.00
N SER A 112 -10.17 12.93 -2.49
CA SER A 112 -11.25 13.51 -1.68
C SER A 112 -10.69 14.32 -0.49
N ALA A 113 -11.36 15.39 -0.11
CA ALA A 113 -11.05 16.15 1.11
C ALA A 113 -11.10 15.27 2.37
N ASP A 114 -11.89 14.20 2.35
CA ASP A 114 -12.03 13.22 3.44
C ASP A 114 -11.07 12.03 3.34
N ASN A 115 -10.09 12.12 2.45
CA ASN A 115 -9.14 11.04 2.22
C ASN A 115 -8.27 10.75 3.46
N HIS A 116 -7.81 9.51 3.57
CA HIS A 116 -6.94 9.11 4.67
C HIS A 116 -5.60 9.86 4.61
N TYR A 117 -5.08 10.27 5.77
CA TYR A 117 -3.83 11.05 5.91
C TYR A 117 -2.60 10.40 5.24
N SER A 118 -2.64 9.09 4.97
CA SER A 118 -1.54 8.37 4.31
C SER A 118 -1.23 8.90 2.91
N VAL A 119 -2.22 9.48 2.22
CA VAL A 119 -2.00 10.09 0.89
C VAL A 119 -1.19 11.38 1.01
N GLN A 120 -1.51 12.24 1.98
CA GLN A 120 -0.70 13.43 2.27
C GLN A 120 0.72 13.05 2.71
N LYS A 121 0.84 11.97 3.50
CA LYS A 121 2.13 11.43 3.91
C LYS A 121 2.93 10.92 2.70
N ALA A 122 2.31 10.17 1.81
CA ALA A 122 2.93 9.71 0.56
C ALA A 122 3.39 10.89 -0.30
N ALA A 123 2.54 11.89 -0.48
CA ALA A 123 2.87 13.09 -1.24
C ALA A 123 4.07 13.84 -0.66
N ASN A 124 4.10 14.01 0.66
CA ASN A 124 5.21 14.66 1.35
C ASN A 124 6.52 13.88 1.16
N LEU A 125 6.51 12.57 1.39
CA LEU A 125 7.68 11.70 1.24
C LEU A 125 8.20 11.65 -0.20
N LEU A 126 7.30 11.73 -1.18
CA LEU A 126 7.60 11.57 -2.59
C LEU A 126 7.73 12.90 -3.34
N ASN A 127 7.60 14.02 -2.63
CA ASN A 127 7.67 15.39 -3.15
C ASN A 127 6.66 15.65 -4.27
N LEU A 128 5.40 15.21 -4.07
CA LEU A 128 4.30 15.42 -5.02
C LEU A 128 3.30 16.44 -4.48
N ARG A 129 2.67 17.16 -5.40
CA ARG A 129 1.56 18.07 -5.09
C ARG A 129 0.30 17.26 -4.80
N VAL A 130 -0.46 17.66 -3.76
CA VAL A 130 -1.82 17.15 -3.49
C VAL A 130 -2.82 18.24 -3.81
N CYS A 131 -3.89 17.85 -4.50
CA CYS A 131 -5.06 18.69 -4.74
C CYS A 131 -6.29 18.00 -4.14
N PRO A 132 -6.79 18.49 -2.99
CA PRO A 132 -8.02 17.97 -2.42
C PRO A 132 -9.21 18.40 -3.26
N ILE A 133 -10.13 17.45 -3.48
CA ILE A 133 -11.37 17.60 -4.21
C ILE A 133 -12.52 17.72 -3.20
N ALA A 134 -13.42 18.65 -3.43
CA ALA A 134 -14.58 18.83 -2.58
C ALA A 134 -15.47 17.58 -2.57
N VAL A 135 -16.21 17.40 -1.48
CA VAL A 135 -17.12 16.28 -1.30
C VAL A 135 -18.55 16.77 -1.14
N ASP A 136 -19.50 15.94 -1.50
CA ASP A 136 -20.90 16.16 -1.23
C ASP A 136 -21.14 16.27 0.30
N GLU A 137 -22.02 17.19 0.72
CA GLU A 137 -22.26 17.44 2.14
C GLU A 137 -22.97 16.28 2.84
N ARG A 138 -23.76 15.51 2.12
CA ARG A 138 -24.59 14.45 2.66
C ARG A 138 -23.97 13.07 2.51
N GLU A 139 -23.62 12.70 1.28
CA GLU A 139 -23.10 11.37 0.96
C GLU A 139 -21.59 11.31 1.12
N ARG A 140 -20.93 12.45 1.24
CA ARG A 140 -19.45 12.57 1.40
C ARG A 140 -18.65 11.95 0.26
N GLN A 141 -19.26 11.83 -0.90
CA GLN A 141 -18.61 11.39 -2.12
C GLN A 141 -17.85 12.53 -2.78
N LEU A 142 -16.76 12.21 -3.46
CA LEU A 142 -16.01 13.16 -4.25
C LEU A 142 -16.91 13.77 -5.32
N LEU A 143 -16.89 15.12 -5.47
CA LEU A 143 -17.67 15.83 -6.46
C LEU A 143 -16.98 15.78 -7.84
N PRO A 144 -17.58 15.11 -8.85
CA PRO A 144 -16.98 14.98 -10.19
C PRO A 144 -16.74 16.33 -10.88
N ASP A 145 -17.63 17.31 -10.67
CA ASP A 145 -17.48 18.63 -11.26
C ASP A 145 -16.25 19.36 -10.70
N ASP A 146 -16.03 19.32 -9.38
CA ASP A 146 -14.84 19.92 -8.77
C ASP A 146 -13.56 19.18 -9.21
N LEU A 147 -13.60 17.84 -9.34
CA LEU A 147 -12.51 17.07 -9.88
C LEU A 147 -12.14 17.54 -11.30
N HIS A 148 -13.13 17.71 -12.16
CA HIS A 148 -12.93 18.17 -13.52
C HIS A 148 -12.32 19.59 -13.57
N ASP A 149 -12.86 20.50 -12.78
CA ASP A 149 -12.38 21.87 -12.67
C ASP A 149 -10.93 21.92 -12.17
N ARG A 150 -10.59 21.14 -11.15
CA ARG A 150 -9.22 21.04 -10.59
C ARG A 150 -8.23 20.47 -11.60
N ILE A 151 -8.61 19.47 -12.36
CA ILE A 151 -7.78 18.94 -13.44
C ILE A 151 -7.49 20.06 -14.45
N GLY A 152 -8.51 20.79 -14.92
CA GLY A 152 -8.33 21.89 -15.85
C GLY A 152 -7.46 23.02 -15.30
N GLU A 153 -7.58 23.34 -14.02
CA GLU A 153 -6.74 24.32 -13.34
C GLU A 153 -5.26 23.87 -13.27
N LEU A 154 -5.03 22.63 -12.85
CA LEU A 154 -3.69 22.06 -12.76
C LEU A 154 -3.02 21.92 -14.13
N GLN A 155 -3.78 21.58 -15.18
CA GLN A 155 -3.27 21.54 -16.55
C GLN A 155 -2.78 22.91 -17.03
N ARG A 156 -3.51 23.98 -16.70
CA ARG A 156 -3.07 25.36 -17.00
C ARG A 156 -1.77 25.75 -16.27
N GLN A 157 -1.48 25.07 -15.15
CA GLN A 157 -0.24 25.24 -14.36
C GLN A 157 0.91 24.33 -14.84
N GLY A 158 0.71 23.54 -15.89
CA GLY A 158 1.71 22.65 -16.46
C GLY A 158 1.66 21.21 -15.94
N VAL A 159 0.69 20.85 -15.09
CA VAL A 159 0.52 19.47 -14.64
C VAL A 159 -0.07 18.63 -15.78
N ARG A 160 0.53 17.48 -16.04
CA ARG A 160 0.18 16.59 -17.15
C ARG A 160 -0.19 15.19 -16.70
N TYR A 161 0.28 14.78 -15.53
CA TYR A 161 0.14 13.42 -14.99
C TYR A 161 -0.59 13.45 -13.66
N PHE A 162 -1.66 12.68 -13.56
CA PHE A 162 -2.54 12.69 -12.41
C PHE A 162 -2.63 11.31 -11.78
N ILE A 163 -2.49 11.27 -10.45
CA ILE A 163 -2.80 10.11 -9.63
C ILE A 163 -4.12 10.41 -8.94
N VAL A 164 -5.19 9.75 -9.34
CA VAL A 164 -6.51 9.93 -8.73
C VAL A 164 -6.73 8.84 -7.68
N VAL A 165 -7.03 9.24 -6.45
CA VAL A 165 -7.34 8.33 -5.35
C VAL A 165 -8.85 8.35 -5.12
N ALA A 166 -9.52 7.28 -5.55
CA ALA A 166 -10.92 7.02 -5.25
C ALA A 166 -11.02 6.16 -3.98
N ASN A 167 -11.87 6.55 -3.05
CA ASN A 167 -12.04 5.83 -1.78
C ASN A 167 -13.13 4.78 -1.91
N MET A 168 -12.80 3.56 -1.56
CA MET A 168 -13.76 2.48 -1.37
C MET A 168 -14.05 2.32 0.14
N MET A 169 -14.67 3.28 0.75
CA MET A 169 -14.94 3.58 2.15
C MET A 169 -13.89 4.50 2.80
N THR A 170 -14.29 5.76 2.99
CA THR A 170 -13.48 6.69 3.79
C THR A 170 -13.50 6.29 5.27
N THR A 171 -12.38 6.53 5.98
CA THR A 171 -12.20 6.11 7.38
C THR A 171 -13.24 6.72 8.33
N MET A 172 -13.61 7.98 8.13
CA MET A 172 -14.49 8.69 9.05
C MET A 172 -15.98 8.56 8.70
N PHE A 173 -16.32 8.47 7.44
CA PHE A 173 -17.70 8.55 6.98
C PHE A 173 -18.19 7.27 6.29
N GLY A 174 -17.27 6.37 5.89
CA GLY A 174 -17.64 5.17 5.16
C GLY A 174 -18.15 5.44 3.74
N SER A 175 -17.94 6.65 3.22
CA SER A 175 -18.35 7.03 1.86
C SER A 175 -17.51 6.31 0.80
N VAL A 176 -18.12 6.04 -0.33
CA VAL A 176 -17.50 5.42 -1.50
C VAL A 176 -17.58 6.42 -2.65
N ASP A 177 -16.43 6.70 -3.27
CA ASP A 177 -16.36 7.55 -4.45
C ASP A 177 -16.79 6.74 -5.70
N ASP A 178 -17.58 7.34 -6.57
CA ASP A 178 -18.02 6.76 -7.85
C ASP A 178 -17.00 6.99 -8.98
#